data_0e06b6bddfd73981dd9b5431296abf45
#
_entry.id   0e06b6bddfd73981dd9b5431296abf45
#
_cell.length_a   1.000
_cell.length_b   1.000
_cell.length_c   1.000
_cell.angle_alpha   90.00
_cell.angle_beta   90.00
_cell.angle_gamma   90.00
#
_symmetry.space_group_name_H-M   'P 1'
#
loop_
_entity.id
_entity.type
_entity.pdbx_description
1 polymer ?
#
loop_
_entity_poly.entity_id
_entity_poly.type
_entity_poly.pdbx_seq_one_letter_code
_entity_poly.pdbx_strand_id
1 'polypeptide(L)'
;MNSTINTKCNTLYRYIRGSHCHGIATEHSDTDWGGVFLMSNEALMTVIPGIYHDELTDSRHDDVMWELNKFTRLLTTSNPTVLESLFVDYRFVEYIDPAFRVFIENRDSFLTKECFKPFGHYAASQIRKARGLNKMINKPILERKTPVDFCYITYGNDTRHIKEWLEMFKLTEDQISLAKINHIRDAYAVFVYPGGICKPDGNDVHVNNIPKGLNTVGTLFFNRDAYTIHCAEYRKQKTWEKERNPERYKSNLGRSYDAKNMSECIRLVRTCTEIANGDTYRVNRKGIDDEFLLQVRAHAFEYEQLMDIVMSDIEQMDYAIEHSSIPDGIDRVAVDEMMLDIRRSIGNFK
;
A
#
# COMPACT_ATOMS: atom_id res chain seq x y z
N MET A 1 -6.12 -2.84 -29.47
CA MET A 1 -5.26 -2.48 -28.32
C MET A 1 -4.70 -3.78 -27.76
N ASN A 2 -3.41 -4.02 -27.88
CA ASN A 2 -2.84 -5.32 -27.53
C ASN A 2 -2.67 -5.42 -26.01
N SER A 3 -3.34 -6.40 -25.38
CA SER A 3 -3.04 -6.78 -24.01
C SER A 3 -1.58 -7.23 -23.93
N THR A 4 -0.84 -6.67 -23.02
CA THR A 4 0.61 -6.89 -22.86
C THR A 4 0.94 -8.26 -22.25
N ILE A 5 -0.08 -8.99 -21.76
CA ILE A 5 0.06 -10.30 -21.14
C ILE A 5 -0.17 -11.38 -22.21
N ASN A 6 0.93 -11.83 -22.82
CA ASN A 6 0.91 -12.95 -23.76
C ASN A 6 1.09 -14.25 -22.96
N THR A 7 -0.01 -14.88 -22.56
CA THR A 7 0.03 -16.10 -21.76
C THR A 7 -0.54 -17.29 -22.52
N LYS A 8 0.14 -18.43 -22.42
CA LYS A 8 -0.39 -19.77 -22.77
C LYS A 8 -1.48 -20.24 -21.80
N CYS A 9 -2.08 -19.32 -21.04
CA CYS A 9 -3.09 -19.61 -20.03
C CYS A 9 -4.48 -19.38 -20.62
N ASN A 10 -5.44 -20.24 -20.25
CA ASN A 10 -6.83 -20.06 -20.64
C ASN A 10 -7.44 -18.90 -19.84
N THR A 11 -7.79 -17.81 -20.49
CA THR A 11 -8.55 -16.72 -19.87
C THR A 11 -9.98 -17.19 -19.61
N LEU A 12 -10.43 -17.05 -18.36
CA LEU A 12 -11.80 -17.38 -17.94
C LEU A 12 -12.69 -16.14 -17.90
N TYR A 13 -12.14 -15.01 -17.47
CA TYR A 13 -12.85 -13.77 -17.31
C TYR A 13 -11.94 -12.57 -17.55
N ARG A 14 -12.43 -11.57 -18.27
CA ARG A 14 -11.69 -10.35 -18.58
C ARG A 14 -12.61 -9.15 -18.56
N TYR A 15 -12.23 -8.09 -17.82
CA TYR A 15 -13.08 -6.93 -17.61
C TYR A 15 -12.27 -5.65 -17.38
N ILE A 16 -12.90 -4.50 -17.63
CA ILE A 16 -12.37 -3.18 -17.27
C ILE A 16 -12.73 -2.92 -15.80
N ARG A 17 -11.73 -2.56 -15.00
CA ARG A 17 -11.87 -2.24 -13.57
C ARG A 17 -11.61 -0.76 -13.27
N GLY A 18 -11.69 -0.38 -11.99
CA GLY A 18 -11.30 0.94 -11.51
C GLY A 18 -12.31 2.02 -11.89
N SER A 19 -11.84 3.23 -12.18
CA SER A 19 -12.70 4.41 -12.36
C SER A 19 -13.75 4.27 -13.45
N HIS A 20 -13.45 3.53 -14.50
CA HIS A 20 -14.38 3.28 -15.61
C HIS A 20 -15.57 2.45 -15.17
N CYS A 21 -15.36 1.30 -14.51
CA CYS A 21 -16.46 0.47 -14.03
C CYS A 21 -17.21 1.13 -12.86
N HIS A 22 -16.54 1.99 -12.08
CA HIS A 22 -17.19 2.75 -11.01
C HIS A 22 -18.05 3.92 -11.51
N GLY A 23 -17.98 4.28 -12.80
CA GLY A 23 -18.72 5.42 -13.36
C GLY A 23 -18.19 6.79 -12.94
N ILE A 24 -16.94 6.86 -12.48
CA ILE A 24 -16.23 8.07 -12.03
C ILE A 24 -14.94 8.32 -12.82
N ALA A 25 -14.86 7.78 -14.05
CA ALA A 25 -13.75 8.05 -14.95
C ALA A 25 -13.81 9.49 -15.47
N THR A 26 -12.65 10.10 -15.66
CA THR A 26 -12.45 11.41 -16.30
C THR A 26 -11.76 11.19 -17.65
N GLU A 27 -11.64 12.25 -18.46
CA GLU A 27 -10.95 12.21 -19.76
C GLU A 27 -9.47 11.74 -19.64
N HIS A 28 -8.87 11.88 -18.46
CA HIS A 28 -7.48 11.50 -18.16
C HIS A 28 -7.37 10.18 -17.41
N SER A 29 -8.47 9.44 -17.24
CA SER A 29 -8.45 8.16 -16.52
C SER A 29 -7.85 7.06 -17.38
N ASP A 30 -6.85 6.37 -16.82
CA ASP A 30 -6.28 5.17 -17.42
C ASP A 30 -7.32 4.04 -17.46
N THR A 31 -7.19 3.13 -18.42
CA THR A 31 -8.02 1.93 -18.48
C THR A 31 -7.30 0.80 -17.77
N ASP A 32 -7.77 0.47 -16.57
CA ASP A 32 -7.27 -0.65 -15.78
C ASP A 32 -8.00 -1.95 -16.21
N TRP A 33 -7.27 -3.05 -16.33
CA TRP A 33 -7.81 -4.35 -16.68
C TRP A 33 -7.74 -5.32 -15.50
N GLY A 34 -8.76 -6.13 -15.36
CA GLY A 34 -8.79 -7.25 -14.43
C GLY A 34 -9.18 -8.54 -15.14
N GLY A 35 -8.81 -9.67 -14.55
CA GLY A 35 -9.22 -10.95 -15.13
C GLY A 35 -8.92 -12.15 -14.26
N VAL A 36 -9.43 -13.29 -14.71
CA VAL A 36 -9.17 -14.61 -14.14
C VAL A 36 -8.68 -15.54 -15.25
N PHE A 37 -7.66 -16.31 -14.95
CA PHE A 37 -7.11 -17.31 -15.86
C PHE A 37 -6.98 -18.66 -15.19
N LEU A 38 -6.87 -19.71 -16.02
CA LEU A 38 -6.72 -21.08 -15.59
C LEU A 38 -5.35 -21.61 -15.99
N MET A 39 -4.57 -22.06 -15.03
CA MET A 39 -3.36 -22.85 -15.26
C MET A 39 -3.68 -24.33 -15.36
N SER A 40 -2.86 -25.08 -16.12
CA SER A 40 -2.99 -26.53 -16.22
C SER A 40 -2.72 -27.22 -14.87
N ASN A 41 -3.26 -28.43 -14.71
CA ASN A 41 -3.03 -29.21 -13.51
C ASN A 41 -1.55 -29.58 -13.32
N GLU A 42 -0.82 -29.83 -14.41
CA GLU A 42 0.62 -30.07 -14.36
C GLU A 42 1.36 -28.86 -13.78
N ALA A 43 0.95 -27.64 -14.16
CA ALA A 43 1.53 -26.41 -13.63
C ALA A 43 1.23 -26.22 -12.13
N LEU A 44 0.04 -26.63 -11.68
CA LEU A 44 -0.33 -26.57 -10.26
C LEU A 44 0.43 -27.59 -9.41
N MET A 45 0.75 -28.76 -9.96
CA MET A 45 1.39 -29.87 -9.25
C MET A 45 2.91 -29.86 -9.34
N THR A 46 3.51 -28.99 -10.20
CA THR A 46 4.96 -28.94 -10.34
C THR A 46 5.65 -28.28 -9.17
N VAL A 47 6.82 -28.80 -8.82
CA VAL A 47 7.74 -28.18 -7.85
C VAL A 47 8.79 -27.28 -8.54
N ILE A 48 8.75 -27.19 -9.87
CA ILE A 48 9.72 -26.39 -10.64
C ILE A 48 9.35 -24.91 -10.52
N PRO A 49 10.25 -24.06 -9.99
CA PRO A 49 10.00 -22.62 -9.85
C PRO A 49 9.73 -21.96 -11.22
N GLY A 50 8.80 -20.98 -11.25
CA GLY A 50 8.51 -20.18 -12.42
C GLY A 50 7.58 -20.82 -13.48
N ILE A 51 7.06 -22.05 -13.21
CA ILE A 51 6.04 -22.68 -14.06
C ILE A 51 4.64 -22.26 -13.59
N TYR A 52 4.39 -22.29 -12.27
CA TYR A 52 3.12 -21.84 -11.70
C TYR A 52 3.14 -20.34 -11.41
N HIS A 53 2.10 -19.66 -11.84
CA HIS A 53 1.84 -18.25 -11.53
C HIS A 53 0.44 -18.13 -10.94
N ASP A 54 0.35 -17.60 -9.74
CA ASP A 54 -0.93 -17.33 -9.08
C ASP A 54 -1.50 -15.95 -9.46
N GLU A 55 -0.65 -15.08 -10.01
CA GLU A 55 -1.01 -13.74 -10.51
C GLU A 55 -0.12 -13.38 -11.69
N LEU A 56 -0.73 -12.71 -12.66
CA LEU A 56 -0.04 -12.08 -13.77
C LEU A 56 -0.34 -10.59 -13.73
N THR A 57 0.69 -9.78 -13.78
CA THR A 57 0.56 -8.32 -13.76
C THR A 57 1.58 -7.68 -14.70
N ASP A 58 1.21 -6.59 -15.34
CA ASP A 58 2.15 -5.78 -16.08
C ASP A 58 3.00 -4.90 -15.14
N SER A 59 4.03 -4.25 -15.68
CA SER A 59 4.97 -3.45 -14.89
C SER A 59 4.35 -2.22 -14.22
N ARG A 60 3.18 -1.77 -14.68
CA ARG A 60 2.44 -0.62 -14.15
C ARG A 60 1.29 -1.00 -13.24
N HIS A 61 0.98 -2.30 -13.13
CA HIS A 61 -0.21 -2.84 -12.45
C HIS A 61 -1.55 -2.36 -13.02
N ASP A 62 -1.56 -1.91 -14.29
CA ASP A 62 -2.76 -1.51 -15.01
C ASP A 62 -3.52 -2.74 -15.52
N ASP A 63 -2.84 -3.88 -15.63
CA ASP A 63 -3.37 -5.17 -16.03
C ASP A 63 -3.04 -6.24 -15.01
N VAL A 64 -4.07 -6.79 -14.33
CA VAL A 64 -3.91 -7.79 -13.28
C VAL A 64 -4.86 -8.95 -13.53
N MET A 65 -4.31 -10.15 -13.62
CA MET A 65 -5.08 -11.39 -13.71
C MET A 65 -4.72 -12.34 -12.57
N TRP A 66 -5.73 -12.97 -11.97
CA TRP A 66 -5.55 -13.97 -10.92
C TRP A 66 -5.79 -15.37 -11.47
N GLU A 67 -4.94 -16.31 -11.04
CA GLU A 67 -5.23 -17.73 -11.28
C GLU A 67 -6.47 -18.13 -10.49
N LEU A 68 -7.28 -19.04 -11.05
CA LEU A 68 -8.58 -19.43 -10.51
C LEU A 68 -8.53 -19.81 -9.02
N ASN A 69 -7.52 -20.55 -8.55
CA ASN A 69 -7.38 -20.91 -7.13
C ASN A 69 -7.12 -19.66 -6.27
N LYS A 70 -6.27 -18.74 -6.72
CA LYS A 70 -6.04 -17.48 -6.02
C LYS A 70 -7.28 -16.62 -6.00
N PHE A 71 -7.96 -16.49 -7.14
CA PHE A 71 -9.22 -15.76 -7.26
C PHE A 71 -10.25 -16.30 -6.26
N THR A 72 -10.49 -17.61 -6.25
CA THR A 72 -11.46 -18.27 -5.35
C THR A 72 -11.08 -18.06 -3.88
N ARG A 73 -9.80 -18.20 -3.53
CA ARG A 73 -9.32 -17.94 -2.17
C ARG A 73 -9.52 -16.49 -1.73
N LEU A 74 -9.26 -15.52 -2.61
CA LEU A 74 -9.51 -14.11 -2.33
C LEU A 74 -11.01 -13.82 -2.21
N LEU A 75 -11.84 -14.48 -3.02
CA LEU A 75 -13.29 -14.37 -2.95
C LEU A 75 -13.84 -14.90 -1.62
N THR A 76 -13.38 -16.09 -1.17
CA THR A 76 -13.77 -16.66 0.13
C THR A 76 -13.27 -15.91 1.35
N THR A 77 -12.35 -14.95 1.17
CA THR A 77 -11.94 -14.00 2.22
C THR A 77 -12.56 -12.63 2.04
N SER A 78 -13.57 -12.52 1.18
CA SER A 78 -14.32 -11.29 0.87
C SER A 78 -13.42 -10.11 0.50
N ASN A 79 -12.35 -10.38 -0.28
CA ASN A 79 -11.49 -9.33 -0.77
C ASN A 79 -12.28 -8.33 -1.62
N PRO A 80 -12.34 -7.02 -1.28
CA PRO A 80 -13.23 -6.08 -1.96
C PRO A 80 -13.01 -5.99 -3.47
N THR A 81 -11.75 -6.00 -3.92
CA THR A 81 -11.41 -5.89 -5.35
C THR A 81 -11.85 -7.13 -6.15
N VAL A 82 -11.73 -8.32 -5.54
CA VAL A 82 -12.13 -9.57 -6.19
C VAL A 82 -13.63 -9.74 -6.15
N LEU A 83 -14.27 -9.45 -5.02
CA LEU A 83 -15.72 -9.48 -4.88
C LEU A 83 -16.40 -8.53 -5.87
N GLU A 84 -15.90 -7.31 -6.00
CA GLU A 84 -16.35 -6.30 -6.96
C GLU A 84 -16.40 -6.85 -8.38
N SER A 85 -15.43 -7.67 -8.78
CA SER A 85 -15.32 -8.18 -10.14
C SER A 85 -16.53 -9.01 -10.61
N LEU A 86 -17.25 -9.65 -9.69
CA LEU A 86 -18.44 -10.41 -10.00
C LEU A 86 -19.67 -9.53 -10.28
N PHE A 87 -19.64 -8.26 -9.88
CA PHE A 87 -20.75 -7.29 -9.99
C PHE A 87 -20.49 -6.21 -11.05
N VAL A 88 -19.40 -6.33 -11.82
CA VAL A 88 -19.10 -5.41 -12.91
C VAL A 88 -20.20 -5.46 -13.97
N ASP A 89 -20.67 -4.29 -14.41
CA ASP A 89 -21.66 -4.16 -15.48
C ASP A 89 -21.15 -4.83 -16.78
N TYR A 90 -22.03 -5.56 -17.45
CA TYR A 90 -21.69 -6.38 -18.64
C TYR A 90 -21.02 -5.58 -19.77
N ARG A 91 -21.31 -4.29 -19.89
CA ARG A 91 -20.66 -3.38 -20.86
C ARG A 91 -19.15 -3.20 -20.62
N PHE A 92 -18.66 -3.52 -19.43
CA PHE A 92 -17.24 -3.49 -19.09
C PHE A 92 -16.57 -4.86 -19.11
N VAL A 93 -17.33 -5.91 -19.45
CA VAL A 93 -16.83 -7.28 -19.60
C VAL A 93 -16.40 -7.48 -21.04
N GLU A 94 -15.10 -7.75 -21.25
CA GLU A 94 -14.53 -8.06 -22.55
C GLU A 94 -14.75 -9.53 -22.92
N TYR A 95 -14.55 -10.42 -21.95
CA TYR A 95 -14.66 -11.86 -22.15
C TYR A 95 -15.13 -12.57 -20.91
N ILE A 96 -15.97 -13.59 -21.09
CA ILE A 96 -16.38 -14.52 -20.05
C ILE A 96 -16.52 -15.92 -20.64
N ASP A 97 -15.76 -16.88 -20.10
CA ASP A 97 -15.92 -18.29 -20.42
C ASP A 97 -17.25 -18.82 -19.88
N PRO A 98 -17.99 -19.64 -20.65
CA PRO A 98 -19.26 -20.24 -20.18
C PRO A 98 -19.12 -20.95 -18.83
N ALA A 99 -18.00 -21.63 -18.57
CA ALA A 99 -17.76 -22.30 -17.30
C ALA A 99 -17.62 -21.32 -16.12
N PHE A 100 -17.09 -20.11 -16.34
CA PHE A 100 -16.91 -19.10 -15.27
C PHE A 100 -18.25 -18.45 -14.87
N ARG A 101 -19.29 -18.57 -15.67
CA ARG A 101 -20.60 -17.95 -15.38
C ARG A 101 -21.20 -18.41 -14.06
N VAL A 102 -20.85 -19.60 -13.59
CA VAL A 102 -21.31 -20.12 -12.29
C VAL A 102 -20.99 -19.15 -11.14
N PHE A 103 -19.86 -18.48 -11.15
CA PHE A 103 -19.52 -17.45 -10.16
C PHE A 103 -20.38 -16.20 -10.30
N ILE A 104 -20.64 -15.76 -11.53
CA ILE A 104 -21.48 -14.57 -11.79
C ILE A 104 -22.94 -14.82 -11.40
N GLU A 105 -23.46 -16.01 -11.70
CA GLU A 105 -24.85 -16.40 -11.39
C GLU A 105 -25.09 -16.58 -9.89
N ASN A 106 -24.08 -16.99 -9.14
CA ASN A 106 -24.13 -17.15 -7.68
C ASN A 106 -23.49 -16.00 -6.91
N ARG A 107 -23.23 -14.85 -7.54
CA ARG A 107 -22.46 -13.73 -6.94
C ARG A 107 -23.06 -13.21 -5.62
N ASP A 108 -24.37 -13.19 -5.48
CA ASP A 108 -25.03 -12.68 -4.28
C ASP A 108 -24.77 -13.57 -3.05
N SER A 109 -24.45 -14.85 -3.23
CA SER A 109 -24.07 -15.75 -2.13
C SER A 109 -22.74 -15.37 -1.45
N PHE A 110 -21.95 -14.51 -2.07
CA PHE A 110 -20.69 -13.97 -1.51
C PHE A 110 -20.92 -12.69 -0.67
N LEU A 111 -22.14 -12.11 -0.71
CA LEU A 111 -22.49 -10.94 0.12
C LEU A 111 -22.91 -11.42 1.52
N THR A 112 -21.94 -11.51 2.42
CA THR A 112 -22.10 -12.03 3.77
C THR A 112 -21.44 -11.11 4.79
N LYS A 113 -21.71 -11.32 6.09
CA LYS A 113 -21.07 -10.55 7.16
C LYS A 113 -19.54 -10.65 7.16
N GLU A 114 -18.97 -11.66 6.50
CA GLU A 114 -17.50 -11.77 6.31
C GLU A 114 -16.95 -10.62 5.46
N CYS A 115 -17.77 -9.87 4.69
CA CYS A 115 -17.35 -8.69 3.93
C CYS A 115 -16.96 -7.50 4.83
N PHE A 116 -17.56 -7.34 6.00
CA PHE A 116 -17.46 -6.11 6.80
C PHE A 116 -16.02 -5.80 7.22
N LYS A 117 -15.32 -6.79 7.76
CA LYS A 117 -13.94 -6.60 8.23
C LYS A 117 -12.95 -6.27 7.11
N PRO A 118 -12.92 -7.00 5.96
CA PRO A 118 -12.07 -6.65 4.82
C PRO A 118 -12.37 -5.27 4.24
N PHE A 119 -13.65 -4.89 4.09
CA PHE A 119 -14.04 -3.57 3.57
C PHE A 119 -13.60 -2.45 4.51
N GLY A 120 -13.85 -2.56 5.81
CA GLY A 120 -13.41 -1.59 6.81
C GLY A 120 -11.89 -1.44 6.86
N HIS A 121 -11.14 -2.55 6.82
CA HIS A 121 -9.67 -2.53 6.79
C HIS A 121 -9.13 -1.89 5.50
N TYR A 122 -9.77 -2.16 4.36
CA TYR A 122 -9.35 -1.59 3.09
C TYR A 122 -9.63 -0.08 3.07
N ALA A 123 -10.81 0.38 3.50
CA ALA A 123 -11.15 1.79 3.63
C ALA A 123 -10.16 2.52 4.56
N ALA A 124 -9.88 1.97 5.75
CA ALA A 124 -8.89 2.53 6.67
C ALA A 124 -7.48 2.60 6.05
N SER A 125 -7.13 1.64 5.17
CA SER A 125 -5.86 1.68 4.44
C SER A 125 -5.79 2.83 3.44
N GLN A 126 -6.92 3.17 2.78
CA GLN A 126 -6.99 4.30 1.83
C GLN A 126 -6.83 5.64 2.56
N ILE A 127 -7.41 5.81 3.76
CA ILE A 127 -7.18 7.01 4.59
C ILE A 127 -5.69 7.15 4.93
N ARG A 128 -5.03 6.05 5.36
CA ARG A 128 -3.59 6.08 5.64
C ARG A 128 -2.75 6.42 4.41
N LYS A 129 -3.12 5.90 3.24
CA LYS A 129 -2.46 6.23 1.97
C LYS A 129 -2.68 7.69 1.58
N ALA A 130 -3.89 8.22 1.73
CA ALA A 130 -4.19 9.62 1.45
C ALA A 130 -3.33 10.56 2.29
N ARG A 131 -3.16 10.28 3.59
CA ARG A 131 -2.27 11.03 4.48
C ARG A 131 -0.78 10.79 4.18
N GLY A 132 -0.40 9.56 3.87
CA GLY A 132 0.99 9.19 3.60
C GLY A 132 1.53 9.84 2.32
N LEU A 133 0.76 9.86 1.25
CA LEU A 133 1.13 10.55 0.00
C LEU A 133 1.23 12.06 0.20
N ASN A 134 0.34 12.66 0.98
CA ASN A 134 0.43 14.06 1.35
C ASN A 134 1.77 14.38 2.04
N LYS A 135 2.22 13.55 3.00
CA LYS A 135 3.54 13.70 3.65
C LYS A 135 4.69 13.65 2.64
N MET A 136 4.67 12.70 1.71
CA MET A 136 5.71 12.55 0.68
C MET A 136 5.75 13.72 -0.31
N ILE A 137 4.61 14.32 -0.62
CA ILE A 137 4.50 15.44 -1.54
C ILE A 137 4.87 16.77 -0.86
N ASN A 138 4.29 17.04 0.30
CA ASN A 138 4.36 18.36 0.95
C ASN A 138 5.46 18.47 2.02
N LYS A 139 6.02 17.35 2.48
CA LYS A 139 7.15 17.29 3.42
C LYS A 139 8.18 16.27 2.96
N PRO A 140 8.73 16.41 1.72
CA PRO A 140 9.66 15.44 1.18
C PRO A 140 10.97 15.43 1.96
N ILE A 141 11.59 14.26 2.07
CA ILE A 141 12.95 14.12 2.58
C ILE A 141 13.90 14.35 1.40
N LEU A 142 14.38 15.59 1.25
CA LEU A 142 15.19 16.01 0.10
C LEU A 142 16.62 15.48 0.18
N GLU A 143 17.19 15.44 1.40
CA GLU A 143 18.58 15.09 1.63
C GLU A 143 18.73 13.89 2.56
N ARG A 144 19.72 13.08 2.26
CA ARG A 144 20.13 12.01 3.14
C ARG A 144 21.05 12.59 4.23
N LYS A 145 20.61 12.51 5.47
CA LYS A 145 21.41 12.89 6.61
C LYS A 145 22.54 11.88 6.86
N THR A 146 23.61 12.35 7.46
CA THR A 146 24.78 11.54 7.85
C THR A 146 24.61 10.97 9.26
N PRO A 147 25.41 9.98 9.68
CA PRO A 147 25.41 9.52 11.07
C PRO A 147 25.61 10.63 12.10
N VAL A 148 26.38 11.68 11.76
CA VAL A 148 26.66 12.82 12.64
C VAL A 148 25.39 13.58 13.02
N ASP A 149 24.39 13.64 12.14
CA ASP A 149 23.10 14.27 12.41
C ASP A 149 22.27 13.54 13.48
N PHE A 150 22.72 12.39 13.94
CA PHE A 150 22.06 11.55 14.94
C PHE A 150 22.98 11.27 16.13
N CYS A 151 24.03 12.08 16.31
CA CYS A 151 24.98 11.97 17.40
C CYS A 151 24.74 13.04 18.46
N TYR A 152 24.74 12.62 19.71
CA TYR A 152 24.61 13.49 20.88
C TYR A 152 25.82 13.28 21.78
N ILE A 153 26.33 14.35 22.36
CA ILE A 153 27.45 14.30 23.30
C ILE A 153 27.00 14.70 24.70
N THR A 154 27.37 13.88 25.68
CA THR A 154 27.28 14.24 27.11
C THR A 154 28.66 14.68 27.60
N TYR A 155 28.75 15.88 28.14
CA TYR A 155 29.96 16.45 28.68
C TYR A 155 29.64 17.25 29.96
N GLY A 156 30.40 17.05 31.00
CA GLY A 156 30.05 17.59 32.32
C GLY A 156 28.64 17.11 32.73
N ASN A 157 27.74 18.06 32.97
CA ASN A 157 26.33 17.82 33.35
C ASN A 157 25.33 18.14 32.22
N ASP A 158 25.80 18.32 31.00
CA ASP A 158 24.96 18.72 29.87
C ASP A 158 24.99 17.67 28.75
N THR A 159 23.93 17.61 27.96
CA THR A 159 23.83 16.77 26.77
C THR A 159 23.31 17.59 25.61
N ARG A 160 24.05 17.59 24.49
CA ARG A 160 23.72 18.38 23.30
C ARG A 160 23.91 17.57 22.03
N HIS A 161 23.30 18.04 20.95
CA HIS A 161 23.65 17.56 19.62
C HIS A 161 25.13 17.82 19.32
N ILE A 162 25.82 16.85 18.70
CA ILE A 162 27.28 16.95 18.49
C ILE A 162 27.68 18.20 17.67
N LYS A 163 26.88 18.58 16.66
CA LYS A 163 27.14 19.79 15.86
C LYS A 163 27.09 21.07 16.67
N GLU A 164 26.11 21.19 17.58
CA GLU A 164 26.01 22.35 18.50
C GLU A 164 27.23 22.41 19.46
N TRP A 165 27.66 21.24 19.94
CA TRP A 165 28.83 21.15 20.79
C TRP A 165 30.09 21.55 20.04
N LEU A 166 30.30 21.08 18.80
CA LEU A 166 31.42 21.45 17.93
C LEU A 166 31.47 22.97 17.69
N GLU A 167 30.31 23.56 17.38
CA GLU A 167 30.18 25.01 17.17
C GLU A 167 30.55 25.80 18.43
N MET A 168 30.06 25.39 19.60
CA MET A 168 30.32 26.02 20.89
C MET A 168 31.83 26.05 21.20
N PHE A 169 32.56 24.97 20.92
CA PHE A 169 33.98 24.84 21.17
C PHE A 169 34.85 25.25 19.97
N LYS A 170 34.26 25.75 18.90
CA LYS A 170 34.93 26.15 17.64
C LYS A 170 35.77 25.01 17.07
N LEU A 171 35.29 23.78 17.13
CA LEU A 171 35.88 22.56 16.61
C LEU A 171 35.18 22.15 15.33
N THR A 172 35.86 21.37 14.50
CA THR A 172 35.33 20.72 13.30
C THR A 172 35.29 19.20 13.48
N GLU A 173 34.48 18.51 12.66
CA GLU A 173 34.30 17.05 12.79
C GLU A 173 35.64 16.28 12.64
N ASP A 174 36.53 16.75 11.78
CA ASP A 174 37.84 16.15 11.52
C ASP A 174 38.83 16.31 12.69
N GLN A 175 38.61 17.25 13.61
CA GLN A 175 39.40 17.45 14.83
C GLN A 175 38.95 16.52 15.98
N ILE A 176 37.96 15.68 15.77
CA ILE A 176 37.42 14.79 16.80
C ILE A 176 37.73 13.35 16.45
N SER A 177 38.09 12.58 17.44
CA SER A 177 38.30 11.14 17.37
C SER A 177 37.45 10.42 18.37
N LEU A 178 36.94 9.23 17.96
CA LEU A 178 36.05 8.39 18.77
C LEU A 178 36.74 7.07 19.13
N ALA A 179 36.63 6.66 20.38
CA ALA A 179 36.97 5.31 20.84
C ALA A 179 35.73 4.60 21.37
N LYS A 180 35.59 3.34 21.04
CA LYS A 180 34.42 2.55 21.50
C LYS A 180 34.46 2.36 23.02
N ILE A 181 33.37 2.57 23.70
CA ILE A 181 33.20 2.18 25.10
C ILE A 181 32.78 0.70 25.11
N ASN A 182 33.57 -0.14 25.77
CA ASN A 182 33.30 -1.57 25.81
C ASN A 182 31.98 -1.87 26.53
N HIS A 183 31.28 -2.88 26.05
CA HIS A 183 30.02 -3.37 26.57
C HIS A 183 28.82 -2.39 26.51
N ILE A 184 28.99 -1.19 25.91
CA ILE A 184 27.92 -0.24 25.68
C ILE A 184 27.73 -0.06 24.17
N ARG A 185 26.52 -0.36 23.70
CA ARG A 185 26.18 -0.20 22.26
C ARG A 185 26.05 1.28 21.92
N ASP A 186 26.62 1.66 20.77
CA ASP A 186 26.48 2.99 20.17
C ASP A 186 26.92 4.15 21.08
N ALA A 187 27.84 3.87 22.04
CA ALA A 187 28.47 4.85 22.91
C ALA A 187 29.99 4.89 22.69
N TYR A 188 30.54 6.09 22.60
CA TYR A 188 31.92 6.33 22.23
C TYR A 188 32.55 7.42 23.11
N ALA A 189 33.76 7.19 23.62
CA ALA A 189 34.55 8.24 24.26
C ALA A 189 35.04 9.22 23.20
N VAL A 190 34.94 10.52 23.48
CA VAL A 190 35.26 11.63 22.57
C VAL A 190 36.57 12.24 22.94
N PHE A 191 37.45 12.44 21.97
CA PHE A 191 38.77 13.04 22.13
C PHE A 191 38.94 14.19 21.13
N VAL A 192 39.54 15.29 21.55
CA VAL A 192 39.99 16.36 20.66
C VAL A 192 41.33 15.90 20.05
N TYR A 193 41.22 15.21 18.94
CA TYR A 193 42.36 14.64 18.20
C TYR A 193 41.93 14.40 16.74
N PRO A 194 42.76 14.69 15.74
CA PRO A 194 42.40 14.51 14.35
C PRO A 194 42.00 13.07 14.01
N GLY A 195 40.84 12.90 13.34
CA GLY A 195 40.36 11.55 12.96
C GLY A 195 39.03 11.50 12.25
N GLY A 196 38.10 12.36 12.63
CA GLY A 196 36.76 12.44 12.06
C GLY A 196 35.72 11.56 12.80
N ILE A 197 34.51 12.08 12.95
CA ILE A 197 33.39 11.39 13.57
C ILE A 197 32.80 10.35 12.61
N CYS A 198 32.77 10.65 11.31
CA CYS A 198 32.25 9.79 10.25
C CYS A 198 33.18 9.86 9.03
N LYS A 199 33.28 8.77 8.28
CA LYS A 199 33.96 8.80 6.97
C LYS A 199 33.07 9.48 5.93
N PRO A 200 33.63 10.14 4.90
CA PRO A 200 32.86 10.58 3.76
C PRO A 200 32.00 9.43 3.23
N ASP A 201 30.71 9.70 3.00
CA ASP A 201 29.71 8.71 2.57
C ASP A 201 29.50 7.49 3.51
N GLY A 202 30.04 7.55 4.73
CA GLY A 202 29.91 6.50 5.73
C GLY A 202 28.45 6.34 6.22
N ASN A 203 28.13 5.11 6.58
CA ASN A 203 26.82 4.75 7.16
C ASN A 203 26.90 4.52 8.67
N ASP A 204 28.05 4.81 9.27
CA ASP A 204 28.33 4.58 10.69
C ASP A 204 29.35 5.61 11.21
N VAL A 205 29.42 5.76 12.53
CA VAL A 205 30.48 6.52 13.18
C VAL A 205 31.80 5.80 13.02
N HIS A 206 32.89 6.58 12.91
CA HIS A 206 34.24 6.07 12.69
C HIS A 206 35.01 6.00 14.00
N VAL A 207 35.52 4.81 14.31
CA VAL A 207 36.40 4.61 15.47
C VAL A 207 37.87 4.82 15.06
N ASN A 208 38.59 5.62 15.81
CA ASN A 208 39.97 6.04 15.52
C ASN A 208 40.96 5.39 16.49
N ASN A 209 42.21 5.35 16.09
CA ASN A 209 43.31 5.00 16.98
C ASN A 209 43.70 6.23 17.81
N ILE A 210 43.48 6.17 19.12
CA ILE A 210 43.77 7.29 20.04
C ILE A 210 45.15 7.05 20.70
N PRO A 211 46.06 8.03 20.67
CA PRO A 211 47.29 7.96 21.41
C PRO A 211 47.07 7.81 22.91
N LYS A 212 47.95 7.04 23.57
CA LYS A 212 47.89 6.87 25.03
C LYS A 212 48.12 8.22 25.73
N GLY A 213 47.37 8.47 26.80
CA GLY A 213 47.52 9.67 27.64
C GLY A 213 46.62 10.86 27.27
N LEU A 214 45.80 10.75 26.23
CA LEU A 214 44.78 11.77 25.95
C LEU A 214 43.59 11.60 26.87
N ASN A 215 43.08 12.72 27.38
CA ASN A 215 41.84 12.75 28.18
C ASN A 215 40.62 12.83 27.29
N THR A 216 39.56 12.06 27.66
CA THR A 216 38.25 12.19 27.03
C THR A 216 37.58 13.51 27.41
N VAL A 217 36.88 14.13 26.48
CA VAL A 217 36.16 15.40 26.67
C VAL A 217 34.66 15.16 26.85
N GLY A 218 34.19 13.94 26.63
CA GLY A 218 32.79 13.55 26.79
C GLY A 218 32.48 12.16 26.24
N THR A 219 31.21 11.79 26.28
CA THR A 219 30.70 10.55 25.69
C THR A 219 29.70 10.88 24.58
N LEU A 220 29.94 10.35 23.40
CA LEU A 220 29.05 10.46 22.26
C LEU A 220 28.13 9.26 22.23
N PHE A 221 26.84 9.51 22.01
CA PHE A 221 25.80 8.51 21.77
C PHE A 221 25.31 8.66 20.33
N PHE A 222 25.39 7.58 19.57
CA PHE A 222 24.85 7.53 18.22
C PHE A 222 23.45 6.91 18.23
N ASN A 223 22.42 7.69 17.92
CA ASN A 223 21.04 7.19 17.76
C ASN A 223 20.91 6.43 16.44
N ARG A 224 21.44 5.21 16.42
CA ARG A 224 21.47 4.32 15.26
C ARG A 224 20.08 4.00 14.73
N ASP A 225 19.11 3.82 15.63
CA ASP A 225 17.74 3.46 15.24
C ASP A 225 17.08 4.62 14.48
N ALA A 226 17.21 5.85 14.98
CA ALA A 226 16.70 7.03 14.26
C ALA A 226 17.39 7.24 12.91
N TYR A 227 18.70 7.02 12.82
CA TYR A 227 19.43 7.05 11.56
C TYR A 227 18.94 5.99 10.57
N THR A 228 18.73 4.76 11.04
CA THR A 228 18.23 3.64 10.22
C THR A 228 16.84 3.94 9.68
N ILE A 229 15.94 4.47 10.52
CA ILE A 229 14.60 4.90 10.14
C ILE A 229 14.69 6.00 9.06
N HIS A 230 15.52 7.03 9.29
CA HIS A 230 15.72 8.11 8.31
C HIS A 230 16.21 7.59 6.96
N CYS A 231 17.19 6.69 6.97
CA CYS A 231 17.71 6.10 5.73
C CYS A 231 16.67 5.26 4.99
N ALA A 232 15.79 4.56 5.71
CA ALA A 232 14.69 3.80 5.12
C ALA A 232 13.64 4.75 4.51
N GLU A 233 13.26 5.80 5.24
CA GLU A 233 12.32 6.82 4.74
C GLU A 233 12.89 7.58 3.53
N TYR A 234 14.17 7.95 3.55
CA TYR A 234 14.84 8.59 2.40
C TYR A 234 14.84 7.68 1.18
N ARG A 235 15.19 6.40 1.31
CA ARG A 235 15.14 5.44 0.20
C ARG A 235 13.73 5.30 -0.34
N LYS A 236 12.73 5.17 0.55
CA LYS A 236 11.31 5.10 0.17
C LYS A 236 10.88 6.35 -0.61
N GLN A 237 11.29 7.54 -0.16
CA GLN A 237 11.03 8.81 -0.87
C GLN A 237 11.64 8.78 -2.28
N LYS A 238 12.90 8.36 -2.42
CA LYS A 238 13.60 8.32 -3.72
C LYS A 238 13.02 7.27 -4.68
N THR A 239 12.62 6.11 -4.17
CA THR A 239 11.91 5.10 -4.98
C THR A 239 10.58 5.66 -5.47
N TRP A 240 9.79 6.24 -4.56
CA TRP A 240 8.51 6.86 -4.92
C TRP A 240 8.68 8.00 -5.95
N GLU A 241 9.69 8.86 -5.83
CA GLU A 241 9.97 9.93 -6.81
C GLU A 241 10.23 9.41 -8.23
N LYS A 242 10.83 8.21 -8.36
CA LYS A 242 11.10 7.57 -9.65
C LYS A 242 9.87 6.88 -10.25
N GLU A 243 9.03 6.29 -9.41
CA GLU A 243 7.93 5.41 -9.81
C GLU A 243 6.56 6.13 -9.82
N ARG A 244 6.47 7.33 -9.22
CA ARG A 244 5.21 8.07 -9.12
C ARG A 244 4.63 8.43 -10.47
N ASN A 245 3.29 8.37 -10.58
CA ASN A 245 2.56 8.93 -11.71
C ASN A 245 2.70 10.46 -11.69
N PRO A 246 3.28 11.11 -12.76
CA PRO A 246 3.51 12.55 -12.78
C PRO A 246 2.24 13.39 -12.70
N GLU A 247 1.16 12.96 -13.35
CA GLU A 247 -0.12 13.68 -13.35
C GLU A 247 -0.77 13.65 -11.96
N ARG A 248 -0.76 12.49 -11.31
CA ARG A 248 -1.25 12.35 -9.94
C ARG A 248 -0.42 13.16 -8.94
N TYR A 249 0.89 13.27 -9.16
CA TYR A 249 1.74 14.14 -8.36
C TYR A 249 1.34 15.59 -8.51
N LYS A 250 1.17 16.08 -9.75
CA LYS A 250 0.77 17.47 -10.03
C LYS A 250 -0.59 17.80 -9.41
N SER A 251 -1.58 16.90 -9.54
CA SER A 251 -2.93 17.12 -9.02
C SER A 251 -3.00 17.20 -7.49
N ASN A 252 -2.08 16.51 -6.78
CA ASN A 252 -2.02 16.49 -5.32
C ASN A 252 -0.99 17.47 -4.73
N LEU A 253 -0.21 18.20 -5.57
CA LEU A 253 0.79 19.15 -5.11
C LEU A 253 0.12 20.32 -4.38
N GLY A 254 0.55 20.57 -3.13
CA GLY A 254 -0.03 21.64 -2.29
C GLY A 254 -1.42 21.31 -1.73
N ARG A 255 -1.93 20.09 -1.93
CA ARG A 255 -3.21 19.65 -1.40
C ARG A 255 -3.04 18.93 -0.06
N SER A 256 -4.09 18.93 0.76
CA SER A 256 -4.08 18.37 2.10
C SER A 256 -4.29 16.83 2.13
N TYR A 257 -4.76 16.24 1.02
CA TYR A 257 -5.00 14.79 0.89
C TYR A 257 -4.84 14.29 -0.54
N ASP A 258 -4.65 12.97 -0.71
CA ASP A 258 -4.73 12.31 -2.02
C ASP A 258 -6.18 12.01 -2.37
N ALA A 259 -6.68 12.71 -3.38
CA ALA A 259 -8.09 12.68 -3.76
C ALA A 259 -8.57 11.31 -4.26
N LYS A 260 -7.72 10.56 -5.00
CA LYS A 260 -8.07 9.22 -5.50
C LYS A 260 -8.28 8.25 -4.34
N ASN A 261 -7.39 8.26 -3.35
CA ASN A 261 -7.51 7.37 -2.19
C ASN A 261 -8.68 7.76 -1.28
N MET A 262 -8.98 9.05 -1.13
CA MET A 262 -10.14 9.49 -0.32
C MET A 262 -11.46 9.14 -1.00
N SER A 263 -11.60 9.37 -2.29
CA SER A 263 -12.77 8.94 -3.08
C SER A 263 -13.00 7.44 -2.97
N GLU A 264 -11.94 6.64 -3.05
CA GLU A 264 -12.02 5.18 -2.91
C GLU A 264 -12.42 4.74 -1.50
N CYS A 265 -11.91 5.41 -0.46
CA CYS A 265 -12.31 5.16 0.92
C CYS A 265 -13.82 5.35 1.10
N ILE A 266 -14.35 6.49 0.65
CA ILE A 266 -15.77 6.84 0.78
C ILE A 266 -16.63 5.83 0.03
N ARG A 267 -16.26 5.51 -1.21
CA ARG A 267 -16.96 4.51 -2.03
C ARG A 267 -17.06 3.17 -1.30
N LEU A 268 -15.96 2.69 -0.72
CA LEU A 268 -15.92 1.40 -0.03
C LEU A 268 -16.75 1.40 1.27
N VAL A 269 -16.73 2.47 2.05
CA VAL A 269 -17.53 2.60 3.27
C VAL A 269 -19.03 2.55 2.91
N ARG A 270 -19.45 3.34 1.92
CA ARG A 270 -20.84 3.37 1.46
C ARG A 270 -21.29 2.04 0.85
N THR A 271 -20.43 1.40 0.05
CA THR A 271 -20.71 0.05 -0.47
C THR A 271 -20.85 -0.97 0.66
N CYS A 272 -20.03 -0.91 1.69
CA CYS A 272 -20.17 -1.80 2.85
C CYS A 272 -21.49 -1.57 3.59
N THR A 273 -21.92 -0.31 3.73
CA THR A 273 -23.23 0.06 4.30
C THR A 273 -24.38 -0.53 3.47
N GLU A 274 -24.31 -0.42 2.15
CA GLU A 274 -25.31 -0.98 1.22
C GLU A 274 -25.40 -2.51 1.38
N ILE A 275 -24.26 -3.22 1.38
CA ILE A 275 -24.21 -4.67 1.60
C ILE A 275 -24.81 -5.03 2.97
N ALA A 276 -24.45 -4.30 4.03
CA ALA A 276 -24.96 -4.56 5.38
C ALA A 276 -26.48 -4.40 5.48
N ASN A 277 -27.07 -3.49 4.71
CA ASN A 277 -28.50 -3.30 4.60
C ASN A 277 -29.22 -4.37 3.71
N GLY A 278 -28.47 -5.30 3.12
CA GLY A 278 -29.01 -6.36 2.25
C GLY A 278 -29.17 -5.95 0.79
N ASP A 279 -28.59 -4.81 0.38
CA ASP A 279 -28.56 -4.41 -1.02
C ASP A 279 -27.52 -5.22 -1.80
N THR A 280 -27.73 -5.35 -3.13
CA THR A 280 -26.70 -5.91 -4.02
C THR A 280 -25.49 -4.98 -4.12
N TYR A 281 -24.31 -5.54 -4.47
CA TYR A 281 -23.11 -4.76 -4.69
C TYR A 281 -23.25 -3.88 -5.94
N ARG A 282 -23.29 -2.56 -5.77
CA ARG A 282 -23.38 -1.60 -6.86
C ARG A 282 -22.00 -1.04 -7.19
N VAL A 283 -21.31 -1.67 -8.16
CA VAL A 283 -19.99 -1.24 -8.62
C VAL A 283 -20.05 0.10 -9.33
N ASN A 284 -21.02 0.25 -10.24
CA ASN A 284 -21.24 1.51 -10.94
C ASN A 284 -22.00 2.50 -10.04
N ARG A 285 -21.33 3.59 -9.71
CA ARG A 285 -21.86 4.63 -8.79
C ARG A 285 -22.69 5.71 -9.49
N LYS A 286 -22.81 5.65 -10.83
CA LYS A 286 -23.52 6.66 -11.62
C LYS A 286 -24.98 6.78 -11.19
N GLY A 287 -25.37 8.01 -10.84
CA GLY A 287 -26.72 8.31 -10.33
C GLY A 287 -26.94 7.94 -8.85
N ILE A 288 -25.89 7.54 -8.12
CA ILE A 288 -25.93 7.23 -6.69
C ILE A 288 -25.17 8.32 -5.93
N ASP A 289 -23.85 8.37 -6.08
CA ASP A 289 -22.96 9.32 -5.44
C ASP A 289 -21.74 9.69 -6.32
N ASP A 290 -21.81 9.40 -7.60
CA ASP A 290 -20.75 9.68 -8.58
C ASP A 290 -20.37 11.16 -8.62
N GLU A 291 -21.34 12.08 -8.58
CA GLU A 291 -21.06 13.51 -8.54
C GLU A 291 -20.25 13.91 -7.32
N PHE A 292 -20.60 13.39 -6.15
CA PHE A 292 -19.86 13.65 -4.91
C PHE A 292 -18.44 13.05 -4.98
N LEU A 293 -18.29 11.81 -5.44
CA LEU A 293 -16.99 11.17 -5.60
C LEU A 293 -16.09 11.91 -6.59
N LEU A 294 -16.66 12.48 -7.66
CA LEU A 294 -15.94 13.33 -8.61
C LEU A 294 -15.53 14.68 -7.98
N GLN A 295 -16.38 15.28 -7.15
CA GLN A 295 -16.02 16.49 -6.40
C GLN A 295 -14.87 16.22 -5.41
N VAL A 296 -14.87 15.07 -4.72
CA VAL A 296 -13.73 14.65 -3.87
C VAL A 296 -12.45 14.51 -4.72
N ARG A 297 -12.54 13.90 -5.91
CA ARG A 297 -11.42 13.76 -6.84
C ARG A 297 -10.91 15.08 -7.39
N ALA A 298 -11.78 16.07 -7.51
CA ALA A 298 -11.45 17.43 -7.92
C ALA A 298 -10.93 18.32 -6.76
N HIS A 299 -10.77 17.79 -5.54
CA HIS A 299 -10.39 18.55 -4.33
C HIS A 299 -11.36 19.71 -4.02
N ALA A 300 -12.66 19.48 -4.19
CA ALA A 300 -13.68 20.50 -3.91
C ALA A 300 -13.92 20.72 -2.40
N PHE A 301 -13.38 19.87 -1.55
CA PHE A 301 -13.56 19.92 -0.10
C PHE A 301 -12.22 20.15 0.61
N GLU A 302 -12.26 20.89 1.73
CA GLU A 302 -11.16 20.92 2.68
C GLU A 302 -11.05 19.58 3.41
N TYR A 303 -9.84 19.26 3.89
CA TYR A 303 -9.57 17.95 4.51
C TYR A 303 -10.45 17.67 5.73
N GLU A 304 -10.62 18.66 6.60
CA GLU A 304 -11.43 18.57 7.83
C GLU A 304 -12.90 18.30 7.50
N GLN A 305 -13.47 19.04 6.54
CA GLN A 305 -14.84 18.85 6.07
C GLN A 305 -15.05 17.43 5.50
N LEU A 306 -14.07 16.96 4.72
CA LEU A 306 -14.14 15.63 4.14
C LEU A 306 -14.03 14.53 5.21
N MET A 307 -13.21 14.76 6.24
CA MET A 307 -13.08 13.81 7.35
C MET A 307 -14.36 13.73 8.19
N ASP A 308 -15.07 14.85 8.40
CA ASP A 308 -16.37 14.83 9.08
C ASP A 308 -17.39 13.97 8.31
N ILE A 309 -17.42 14.09 6.97
CA ILE A 309 -18.27 13.27 6.12
C ILE A 309 -17.88 11.78 6.23
N VAL A 310 -16.57 11.47 6.13
CA VAL A 310 -16.06 10.10 6.23
C VAL A 310 -16.39 9.48 7.58
N MET A 311 -16.27 10.24 8.67
CA MET A 311 -16.61 9.75 10.01
C MET A 311 -18.11 9.47 10.14
N SER A 312 -18.97 10.34 9.60
CA SER A 312 -20.42 10.10 9.55
C SER A 312 -20.78 8.87 8.71
N ASP A 313 -20.13 8.69 7.55
CA ASP A 313 -20.34 7.49 6.71
C ASP A 313 -19.89 6.21 7.45
N ILE A 314 -18.79 6.26 8.23
CA ILE A 314 -18.33 5.13 9.07
C ILE A 314 -19.33 4.82 10.19
N GLU A 315 -19.88 5.81 10.88
CA GLU A 315 -20.90 5.62 11.91
C GLU A 315 -22.16 4.95 11.33
N GLN A 316 -22.58 5.37 10.13
CA GLN A 316 -23.69 4.73 9.41
C GLN A 316 -23.36 3.28 9.03
N MET A 317 -22.15 3.02 8.58
CA MET A 317 -21.67 1.66 8.27
C MET A 317 -21.69 0.78 9.51
N ASP A 318 -21.15 1.24 10.63
CA ASP A 318 -21.09 0.49 11.87
C ASP A 318 -22.50 0.17 12.39
N TYR A 319 -23.43 1.13 12.30
CA TYR A 319 -24.84 0.91 12.63
C TYR A 319 -25.50 -0.14 11.73
N ALA A 320 -25.27 -0.05 10.41
CA ALA A 320 -25.81 -1.03 9.44
C ALA A 320 -25.25 -2.43 9.68
N ILE A 321 -23.96 -2.55 9.99
CA ILE A 321 -23.30 -3.81 10.33
C ILE A 321 -23.92 -4.46 11.57
N GLU A 322 -24.15 -3.68 12.62
CA GLU A 322 -24.73 -4.16 13.89
C GLU A 322 -26.13 -4.71 13.69
N HIS A 323 -26.92 -4.11 12.79
CA HIS A 323 -28.31 -4.47 12.53
C HIS A 323 -28.49 -5.38 11.29
N SER A 324 -27.40 -5.83 10.68
CA SER A 324 -27.45 -6.60 9.45
C SER A 324 -28.04 -7.99 9.63
N SER A 325 -28.98 -8.34 8.74
CA SER A 325 -29.62 -9.67 8.66
C SER A 325 -29.09 -10.56 7.53
N ILE A 326 -28.03 -10.14 6.82
CA ILE A 326 -27.45 -10.95 5.75
C ILE A 326 -26.78 -12.21 6.32
N PRO A 327 -26.51 -13.24 5.49
CA PRO A 327 -25.86 -14.48 5.93
C PRO A 327 -24.53 -14.24 6.69
N ASP A 328 -24.24 -15.06 7.69
CA ASP A 328 -23.04 -14.89 8.52
C ASP A 328 -21.75 -15.18 7.77
N GLY A 329 -21.75 -16.13 6.83
CA GLY A 329 -20.54 -16.52 6.11
C GLY A 329 -20.82 -17.21 4.79
N ILE A 330 -19.75 -17.36 4.01
CA ILE A 330 -19.76 -17.99 2.67
C ILE A 330 -19.76 -19.52 2.83
N ASP A 331 -20.59 -20.19 2.04
CA ASP A 331 -20.54 -21.65 1.88
C ASP A 331 -19.28 -22.05 1.07
N ARG A 332 -18.20 -22.35 1.79
CA ARG A 332 -16.93 -22.70 1.19
C ARG A 332 -16.95 -24.01 0.42
N VAL A 333 -17.86 -24.93 0.78
CA VAL A 333 -17.99 -26.20 0.06
C VAL A 333 -18.61 -25.97 -1.31
N ALA A 334 -19.69 -25.18 -1.37
CA ALA A 334 -20.30 -24.80 -2.65
C ALA A 334 -19.33 -24.03 -3.55
N VAL A 335 -18.50 -23.14 -2.97
CA VAL A 335 -17.50 -22.40 -3.74
C VAL A 335 -16.41 -23.31 -4.29
N ASP A 336 -15.96 -24.29 -3.51
CA ASP A 336 -14.96 -25.28 -3.96
C ASP A 336 -15.54 -26.16 -5.09
N GLU A 337 -16.80 -26.55 -5.00
CA GLU A 337 -17.49 -27.28 -6.07
C GLU A 337 -17.57 -26.45 -7.36
N MET A 338 -17.95 -25.15 -7.30
CA MET A 338 -17.94 -24.28 -8.46
C MET A 338 -16.55 -24.21 -9.12
N MET A 339 -15.50 -24.08 -8.33
CA MET A 339 -14.11 -24.05 -8.82
C MET A 339 -13.73 -25.38 -9.51
N LEU A 340 -14.06 -26.51 -8.88
CA LEU A 340 -13.78 -27.84 -9.44
C LEU A 340 -14.55 -28.10 -10.73
N ASP A 341 -15.78 -27.64 -10.84
CA ASP A 341 -16.61 -27.80 -12.04
C ASP A 341 -16.03 -27.01 -13.22
N ILE A 342 -15.51 -25.79 -12.97
CA ILE A 342 -14.78 -25.04 -14.01
C ILE A 342 -13.57 -25.85 -14.50
N ARG A 343 -12.77 -26.39 -13.60
CA ARG A 343 -11.57 -27.18 -13.96
C ARG A 343 -11.94 -28.44 -14.76
N ARG A 344 -13.02 -29.14 -14.36
CA ARG A 344 -13.51 -30.34 -15.05
C ARG A 344 -14.05 -30.02 -16.44
N SER A 345 -14.82 -28.94 -16.58
CA SER A 345 -15.47 -28.57 -17.86
C SER A 345 -14.47 -28.16 -18.94
N ILE A 346 -13.33 -27.57 -18.54
CA ILE A 346 -12.26 -27.15 -19.47
C ILE A 346 -11.28 -28.29 -19.83
N GLY A 347 -11.52 -29.50 -19.31
CA GLY A 347 -10.78 -30.71 -19.69
C GLY A 347 -9.38 -30.83 -19.08
N ASN A 348 -9.06 -30.03 -18.08
CA ASN A 348 -7.77 -30.10 -17.38
C ASN A 348 -7.75 -31.11 -16.22
N PHE A 349 -8.83 -31.92 -16.07
CA PHE A 349 -8.92 -33.06 -15.17
C PHE A 349 -9.19 -34.34 -15.97
N LYS A 350 -8.17 -34.90 -16.57
CA LYS A 350 -8.16 -36.33 -16.92
C LYS A 350 -7.21 -37.07 -16.02
#